data_88ce2635e5164332615bd5eba530f970
#
_entry.id   88ce2635e5164332615bd5eba530f970
#
_cell.length_a   1.000
_cell.length_b   1.000
_cell.length_c   1.000
_cell.angle_alpha   90.00
_cell.angle_beta   90.00
_cell.angle_gamma   90.00
#
_symmetry.space_group_name_H-M   'P 1'
#
loop_
_entity.id
_entity.type
_entity.pdbx_description
1 polymer ?
#
loop_
_entity_poly.entity_id
_entity_poly.type
_entity_poly.pdbx_seq_one_letter_code
_entity_poly.pdbx_strand_id
1 'polypeptide(L)'
;ARLFRNYPHMELFSHVVGHIGRISDRDMAKLEEDELLANYRGTDHIGKQGLEQSYEKQLHGTTGFEQVETDAGGRAVRTLSRTPPISGNTLYLSIDSKLQALAIKAFGKYRGALVAIEPKTGEVLAFVSQPGFDPNLFVDGIDTANWEAYSNSPDKPLNNRALRGQYPPGSTFKPFMAMAALELNKRSPSYTISDPGYYTLPGSSHHYRDWKAGGHGSVDLHKSIVISCDTYYYGLAVDMGIDAIASF
;
A
#
# COMPACT_ATOMS: atom_id res chain seq x y z
N ALA A 1 19.80 -30.01 3.54
CA ALA A 1 19.74 -28.72 2.85
C ALA A 1 18.60 -27.92 3.46
N ARG A 2 18.85 -26.67 3.81
CA ARG A 2 17.83 -25.75 4.31
C ARG A 2 17.29 -24.96 3.13
N LEU A 3 15.97 -24.88 3.00
CA LEU A 3 15.34 -24.05 1.98
C LEU A 3 15.26 -22.60 2.50
N PHE A 4 15.65 -21.66 1.67
CA PHE A 4 15.53 -20.23 1.94
C PHE A 4 14.63 -19.57 0.93
N ARG A 5 13.86 -18.57 1.37
CA ARG A 5 13.15 -17.69 0.47
C ARG A 5 14.16 -16.82 -0.28
N ASN A 6 14.00 -16.71 -1.58
CA ASN A 6 14.82 -15.84 -2.43
C ASN A 6 13.92 -14.90 -3.23
N TYR A 7 14.29 -13.62 -3.24
CA TYR A 7 13.60 -12.56 -3.97
C TYR A 7 14.47 -12.11 -5.16
N PRO A 8 14.37 -12.78 -6.33
CA PRO A 8 15.32 -12.58 -7.44
C PRO A 8 15.22 -11.19 -8.08
N HIS A 9 14.09 -10.52 -7.89
CA HIS A 9 13.84 -9.17 -8.41
C HIS A 9 14.12 -8.06 -7.40
N MET A 10 14.63 -8.42 -6.22
CA MET A 10 15.06 -7.47 -5.18
C MET A 10 14.07 -6.30 -5.00
N GLU A 11 14.52 -5.07 -5.19
CA GLU A 11 13.75 -3.84 -4.96
C GLU A 11 12.52 -3.71 -5.86
N LEU A 12 12.50 -4.37 -7.02
CA LEU A 12 11.45 -4.22 -8.03
C LEU A 12 10.05 -4.52 -7.49
N PHE A 13 9.94 -5.51 -6.60
CA PHE A 13 8.67 -5.95 -6.03
C PHE A 13 8.64 -5.88 -4.49
N SER A 14 9.63 -5.26 -3.86
CA SER A 14 9.77 -5.25 -2.41
C SER A 14 8.49 -4.83 -1.67
N HIS A 15 7.83 -3.78 -2.14
CA HIS A 15 6.60 -3.27 -1.51
C HIS A 15 5.33 -4.02 -1.89
N VAL A 16 5.36 -4.87 -2.91
CA VAL A 16 4.26 -5.77 -3.31
C VAL A 16 4.40 -7.09 -2.55
N VAL A 17 5.52 -7.78 -2.79
CA VAL A 17 5.77 -9.11 -2.24
C VAL A 17 6.02 -9.04 -0.73
N GLY A 18 6.73 -8.01 -0.29
CA GLY A 18 7.19 -7.90 1.09
C GLY A 18 8.35 -8.84 1.35
N HIS A 19 8.43 -9.38 2.55
CA HIS A 19 9.46 -10.33 2.94
C HIS A 19 8.99 -11.25 4.07
N ILE A 20 9.63 -12.41 4.18
CA ILE A 20 9.58 -13.23 5.38
C ILE A 20 10.66 -12.76 6.38
N GLY A 21 10.52 -13.16 7.61
CA GLY A 21 11.54 -12.97 8.64
C GLY A 21 11.36 -13.98 9.75
N ARG A 22 12.30 -14.02 10.71
CA ARG A 22 12.23 -14.94 11.84
C ARG A 22 10.96 -14.72 12.65
N ILE A 23 10.38 -15.82 13.12
CA ILE A 23 9.22 -15.79 14.01
C ILE A 23 9.62 -15.10 15.31
N SER A 24 8.89 -14.06 15.69
CA SER A 24 9.04 -13.33 16.96
C SER A 24 8.06 -13.83 18.02
N ASP A 25 8.25 -13.45 19.28
CA ASP A 25 7.34 -13.79 20.37
C ASP A 25 5.92 -13.30 20.09
N ARG A 26 5.77 -12.14 19.43
CA ARG A 26 4.46 -11.63 19.00
C ARG A 26 3.80 -12.51 17.93
N ASP A 27 4.59 -13.03 16.98
CA ASP A 27 4.07 -13.95 15.97
C ASP A 27 3.68 -15.27 16.60
N MET A 28 4.46 -15.77 17.56
CA MET A 28 4.16 -16.99 18.32
C MET A 28 2.82 -16.86 19.05
N ALA A 29 2.60 -15.75 19.75
CA ALA A 29 1.34 -15.50 20.46
C ALA A 29 0.13 -15.52 19.52
N LYS A 30 0.29 -14.90 18.31
CA LYS A 30 -0.75 -14.91 17.30
C LYS A 30 -0.99 -16.29 16.69
N LEU A 31 0.06 -17.07 16.44
CA LEU A 31 -0.06 -18.44 15.95
C LEU A 31 -0.73 -19.35 16.98
N GLU A 32 -0.54 -19.09 18.28
CA GLU A 32 -1.23 -19.79 19.36
C GLU A 32 -2.72 -19.44 19.39
N GLU A 33 -3.06 -18.15 19.33
CA GLU A 33 -4.44 -17.67 19.24
C GLU A 33 -5.17 -18.24 18.01
N ASP A 34 -4.49 -18.32 16.86
CA ASP A 34 -5.03 -18.87 15.62
C ASP A 34 -5.01 -20.42 15.55
N GLU A 35 -4.54 -21.12 16.61
CA GLU A 35 -4.37 -22.59 16.70
C GLU A 35 -3.44 -23.18 15.62
N LEU A 36 -2.47 -22.40 15.14
CA LEU A 36 -1.57 -22.76 14.04
C LEU A 36 -0.18 -23.22 14.48
N LEU A 37 0.18 -23.12 15.77
CA LEU A 37 1.52 -23.46 16.29
C LEU A 37 2.03 -24.83 15.83
N ALA A 38 1.14 -25.83 15.77
CA ALA A 38 1.54 -27.18 15.35
C ALA A 38 2.08 -27.22 13.91
N ASN A 39 1.54 -26.36 13.01
CA ASN A 39 1.96 -26.28 11.62
C ASN A 39 3.28 -25.51 11.44
N TYR A 40 3.72 -24.76 12.47
CA TYR A 40 4.98 -24.00 12.45
C TYR A 40 6.12 -24.70 13.19
N ARG A 41 5.90 -25.91 13.72
CA ARG A 41 6.98 -26.69 14.35
C ARG A 41 8.05 -27.03 13.30
N GLY A 42 9.29 -26.61 13.58
CA GLY A 42 10.42 -26.78 12.66
C GLY A 42 10.52 -25.72 11.56
N THR A 43 9.69 -24.69 11.60
CA THR A 43 9.77 -23.50 10.77
C THR A 43 10.23 -22.31 11.61
N ASP A 44 11.24 -21.58 11.12
CA ASP A 44 11.80 -20.42 11.83
C ASP A 44 11.30 -19.09 11.24
N HIS A 45 10.56 -19.13 10.14
CA HIS A 45 10.19 -17.95 9.35
C HIS A 45 8.70 -17.83 9.15
N ILE A 46 8.25 -16.57 9.01
CA ILE A 46 6.85 -16.19 8.73
C ILE A 46 6.84 -14.92 7.88
N GLY A 47 5.80 -14.71 7.08
CA GLY A 47 5.58 -13.47 6.34
C GLY A 47 5.43 -12.26 7.26
N LYS A 48 6.21 -11.22 6.99
CA LYS A 48 6.24 -10.00 7.81
C LYS A 48 5.54 -8.82 7.17
N GLN A 49 5.55 -8.76 5.85
CA GLN A 49 4.97 -7.66 5.06
C GLN A 49 4.45 -8.15 3.72
N GLY A 50 3.61 -7.33 3.08
CA GLY A 50 3.14 -7.51 1.71
C GLY A 50 2.36 -8.81 1.51
N LEU A 51 2.51 -9.40 0.33
CA LEU A 51 1.86 -10.67 -0.01
C LEU A 51 2.36 -11.84 0.84
N GLU A 52 3.62 -11.84 1.25
CA GLU A 52 4.16 -12.86 2.16
C GLU A 52 3.37 -12.91 3.47
N GLN A 53 2.99 -11.75 4.03
CA GLN A 53 2.17 -11.68 5.23
C GLN A 53 0.69 -11.95 4.96
N SER A 54 0.14 -11.32 3.91
CA SER A 54 -1.30 -11.38 3.65
C SER A 54 -1.77 -12.76 3.21
N TYR A 55 -0.89 -13.51 2.53
CA TYR A 55 -1.15 -14.85 2.01
C TYR A 55 -0.33 -15.92 2.72
N GLU A 56 0.15 -15.65 3.94
CA GLU A 56 0.96 -16.59 4.72
C GLU A 56 0.34 -17.97 4.80
N LYS A 57 -0.95 -18.07 5.14
CA LYS A 57 -1.66 -19.37 5.25
C LYS A 57 -1.64 -20.18 3.96
N GLN A 58 -1.69 -19.51 2.80
CA GLN A 58 -1.67 -20.15 1.49
C GLN A 58 -0.25 -20.52 1.06
N LEU A 59 0.73 -19.67 1.40
CA LEU A 59 2.12 -19.81 0.98
C LEU A 59 2.91 -20.81 1.84
N HIS A 60 2.59 -20.92 3.13
CA HIS A 60 3.31 -21.75 4.08
C HIS A 60 3.10 -23.26 3.81
N GLY A 61 1.88 -23.67 3.44
CA GLY A 61 1.53 -25.07 3.28
C GLY A 61 1.29 -25.78 4.61
N THR A 62 1.48 -27.10 4.63
CA THR A 62 1.28 -27.93 5.81
C THR A 62 2.55 -28.69 6.15
N THR A 63 3.02 -28.55 7.38
CA THR A 63 4.21 -29.21 7.89
C THR A 63 3.98 -30.71 8.01
N GLY A 64 4.92 -31.50 7.47
CA GLY A 64 4.94 -32.96 7.68
C GLY A 64 5.55 -33.32 9.02
N PHE A 65 5.29 -34.51 9.48
CA PHE A 65 5.89 -35.04 10.69
C PHE A 65 6.28 -36.52 10.56
N GLU A 66 7.27 -36.91 11.33
CA GLU A 66 7.74 -38.28 11.41
C GLU A 66 7.75 -38.73 12.87
N GLN A 67 7.08 -39.84 13.15
CA GLN A 67 7.10 -40.46 14.46
C GLN A 67 8.19 -41.53 14.46
N VAL A 68 9.15 -41.38 15.36
CA VAL A 68 10.27 -42.29 15.49
C VAL A 68 10.28 -42.95 16.86
N GLU A 69 10.63 -44.21 16.92
CA GLU A 69 10.95 -44.92 18.15
C GLU A 69 12.41 -44.58 18.53
N THR A 70 12.65 -44.23 19.79
CA THR A 70 13.98 -43.92 20.29
C THR A 70 14.45 -44.94 21.34
N ASP A 71 15.75 -45.17 21.40
CA ASP A 71 16.36 -45.90 22.48
C ASP A 71 16.45 -45.07 23.78
N ALA A 72 16.91 -45.68 24.86
CA ALA A 72 17.07 -45.00 26.15
C ALA A 72 18.04 -43.79 26.09
N GLY A 73 18.86 -43.70 25.06
CA GLY A 73 19.79 -42.57 24.82
C GLY A 73 19.19 -41.51 23.88
N GLY A 74 17.91 -41.61 23.48
CA GLY A 74 17.24 -40.65 22.61
C GLY A 74 17.60 -40.78 21.12
N ARG A 75 18.28 -41.86 20.68
CA ARG A 75 18.61 -42.07 19.27
C ARG A 75 17.47 -42.77 18.56
N ALA A 76 17.14 -42.28 17.37
CA ALA A 76 16.11 -42.88 16.51
C ALA A 76 16.49 -44.31 16.13
N VAL A 77 15.63 -45.27 16.45
CA VAL A 77 15.82 -46.72 16.14
C VAL A 77 15.07 -47.08 14.86
N ARG A 78 13.82 -46.66 14.77
CA ARG A 78 13.01 -46.89 13.56
C ARG A 78 11.90 -45.85 13.43
N THR A 79 11.48 -45.63 12.18
CA THR A 79 10.31 -44.78 11.88
C THR A 79 9.04 -45.62 12.07
N LEU A 80 8.13 -45.11 12.90
CA LEU A 80 6.80 -45.72 13.14
C LEU A 80 5.77 -45.26 12.11
N SER A 81 5.76 -43.97 11.83
CA SER A 81 4.86 -43.37 10.85
C SER A 81 5.51 -42.11 10.26
N ARG A 82 5.10 -41.75 9.04
CA ARG A 82 5.52 -40.51 8.37
C ARG A 82 4.36 -39.92 7.60
N THR A 83 4.08 -38.65 7.90
CA THR A 83 3.15 -37.81 7.13
C THR A 83 3.99 -36.80 6.33
N PRO A 84 3.98 -36.87 4.99
CA PRO A 84 4.77 -35.95 4.17
C PRO A 84 4.23 -34.52 4.29
N PRO A 85 5.08 -33.49 4.14
CA PRO A 85 4.63 -32.11 4.06
C PRO A 85 3.84 -31.85 2.78
N ILE A 86 2.93 -30.90 2.83
CA ILE A 86 2.20 -30.39 1.67
C ILE A 86 2.75 -28.97 1.38
N SER A 87 3.27 -28.79 0.17
CA SER A 87 3.78 -27.47 -0.27
C SER A 87 2.68 -26.42 -0.27
N GLY A 88 3.05 -25.19 0.05
CA GLY A 88 2.17 -24.05 -0.10
C GLY A 88 1.78 -23.78 -1.56
N ASN A 89 0.79 -22.94 -1.74
CA ASN A 89 0.25 -22.59 -3.04
C ASN A 89 1.17 -21.60 -3.79
N THR A 90 1.08 -21.63 -5.11
CA THR A 90 1.66 -20.60 -5.98
C THR A 90 0.65 -19.46 -6.16
N LEU A 91 1.10 -18.22 -5.99
CA LEU A 91 0.29 -17.03 -6.27
C LEU A 91 0.60 -16.50 -7.67
N TYR A 92 -0.43 -16.30 -8.47
CA TYR A 92 -0.37 -15.61 -9.76
C TYR A 92 -0.90 -14.19 -9.57
N LEU A 93 -0.05 -13.22 -9.85
CA LEU A 93 -0.37 -11.81 -9.67
C LEU A 93 -0.76 -11.17 -11.00
N SER A 94 -1.63 -10.17 -10.95
CA SER A 94 -1.96 -9.33 -12.10
C SER A 94 -0.88 -8.30 -12.45
N ILE A 95 0.15 -8.18 -11.62
CA ILE A 95 1.26 -7.23 -11.84
C ILE A 95 2.03 -7.60 -13.13
N ASP A 96 2.08 -6.66 -14.07
CA ASP A 96 2.94 -6.74 -15.24
C ASP A 96 4.37 -6.31 -14.86
N SER A 97 5.29 -7.26 -14.90
CA SER A 97 6.69 -7.03 -14.49
C SER A 97 7.41 -5.99 -15.35
N LYS A 98 7.05 -5.88 -16.64
CA LYS A 98 7.64 -4.90 -17.56
C LYS A 98 7.10 -3.51 -17.27
N LEU A 99 5.79 -3.39 -17.03
CA LEU A 99 5.17 -2.13 -16.63
C LEU A 99 5.70 -1.65 -15.28
N GLN A 100 5.84 -2.55 -14.31
CA GLN A 100 6.43 -2.27 -13.00
C GLN A 100 7.86 -1.72 -13.15
N ALA A 101 8.70 -2.39 -13.94
CA ALA A 101 10.07 -1.95 -14.17
C ALA A 101 10.15 -0.60 -14.92
N LEU A 102 9.27 -0.38 -15.90
CA LEU A 102 9.17 0.89 -16.62
C LEU A 102 8.76 2.02 -15.67
N ALA A 103 7.77 1.78 -14.83
CA ALA A 103 7.31 2.75 -13.85
C ALA A 103 8.44 3.15 -12.88
N ILE A 104 9.17 2.19 -12.33
CA ILE A 104 10.34 2.47 -11.47
C ILE A 104 11.40 3.26 -12.21
N LYS A 105 11.72 2.88 -13.44
CA LYS A 105 12.68 3.62 -14.29
C LYS A 105 12.25 5.07 -14.51
N ALA A 106 10.94 5.31 -14.68
CA ALA A 106 10.39 6.65 -14.88
C ALA A 106 10.50 7.54 -13.64
N PHE A 107 10.47 6.97 -12.44
CA PHE A 107 10.73 7.72 -11.20
C PHE A 107 12.15 8.30 -11.16
N GLY A 108 13.14 7.59 -11.70
CA GLY A 108 14.55 8.01 -11.64
C GLY A 108 14.98 8.28 -10.20
N LYS A 109 15.32 9.54 -9.89
CA LYS A 109 15.72 9.98 -8.53
C LYS A 109 14.58 10.47 -7.63
N TYR A 110 13.35 10.47 -8.13
CA TYR A 110 12.22 10.99 -7.37
C TYR A 110 11.65 9.95 -6.42
N ARG A 111 11.12 10.43 -5.29
CA ARG A 111 10.33 9.64 -4.33
C ARG A 111 8.86 9.74 -4.68
N GLY A 112 8.14 8.66 -4.50
CA GLY A 112 6.71 8.67 -4.74
C GLY A 112 6.09 7.29 -4.81
N ALA A 113 4.84 7.25 -5.26
CA ALA A 113 4.11 6.02 -5.51
C ALA A 113 3.40 6.10 -6.87
N LEU A 114 3.23 4.93 -7.51
CA LEU A 114 2.41 4.76 -8.69
C LEU A 114 1.60 3.48 -8.54
N VAL A 115 0.30 3.59 -8.77
CA VAL A 115 -0.58 2.42 -8.84
C VAL A 115 -1.31 2.49 -10.18
N ALA A 116 -1.19 1.45 -11.00
CA ALA A 116 -1.94 1.30 -12.25
C ALA A 116 -2.98 0.20 -12.07
N ILE A 117 -4.23 0.52 -12.33
CA ILE A 117 -5.37 -0.38 -12.15
C ILE A 117 -6.11 -0.49 -13.47
N GLU A 118 -6.45 -1.72 -13.89
CA GLU A 118 -7.40 -1.95 -14.98
C GLU A 118 -8.82 -1.63 -14.48
N PRO A 119 -9.47 -0.60 -15.01
CA PRO A 119 -10.73 -0.13 -14.43
C PRO A 119 -11.90 -1.09 -14.61
N LYS A 120 -11.83 -2.01 -15.57
CA LYS A 120 -12.92 -2.99 -15.82
C LYS A 120 -12.87 -4.17 -14.86
N THR A 121 -11.66 -4.63 -14.49
CA THR A 121 -11.47 -5.84 -13.70
C THR A 121 -11.05 -5.54 -12.25
N GLY A 122 -10.49 -4.35 -12.01
CA GLY A 122 -9.88 -3.97 -10.73
C GLY A 122 -8.48 -4.54 -10.54
N GLU A 123 -7.92 -5.21 -11.55
CA GLU A 123 -6.58 -5.79 -11.49
C GLU A 123 -5.52 -4.70 -11.35
N VAL A 124 -4.61 -4.90 -10.41
CA VAL A 124 -3.46 -4.01 -10.20
C VAL A 124 -2.33 -4.45 -11.13
N LEU A 125 -2.07 -3.65 -12.15
CA LEU A 125 -1.05 -3.93 -13.17
C LEU A 125 0.34 -3.45 -12.79
N ALA A 126 0.46 -2.40 -11.98
CA ALA A 126 1.70 -1.94 -11.37
C ALA A 126 1.42 -1.34 -9.99
N PHE A 127 2.35 -1.57 -9.07
CA PHE A 127 2.28 -1.08 -7.70
C PHE A 127 3.69 -0.69 -7.23
N VAL A 128 4.00 0.57 -7.31
CA VAL A 128 5.35 1.12 -7.08
C VAL A 128 5.35 2.03 -5.86
N SER A 129 6.34 1.83 -4.99
CA SER A 129 6.74 2.79 -3.97
C SER A 129 8.25 3.01 -4.07
N GLN A 130 8.67 4.24 -4.35
CA GLN A 130 10.08 4.57 -4.53
C GLN A 130 10.61 5.48 -3.41
N PRO A 131 11.86 5.22 -2.96
CA PRO A 131 12.71 4.07 -3.28
C PRO A 131 12.21 2.78 -2.65
N GLY A 132 12.63 1.63 -3.22
CA GLY A 132 12.41 0.30 -2.66
C GLY A 132 13.54 -0.13 -1.71
N PHE A 133 13.51 -1.39 -1.31
CA PHE A 133 14.53 -2.03 -0.48
C PHE A 133 14.77 -3.47 -0.96
N ASP A 134 15.90 -4.07 -0.61
CA ASP A 134 16.16 -5.49 -0.91
C ASP A 134 15.52 -6.37 0.18
N PRO A 135 14.45 -7.14 -0.14
CA PRO A 135 13.79 -8.01 0.82
C PRO A 135 14.65 -9.20 1.26
N ASN A 136 15.67 -9.59 0.47
CA ASN A 136 16.56 -10.69 0.83
C ASN A 136 17.34 -10.42 2.14
N LEU A 137 17.62 -9.15 2.43
CA LEU A 137 18.33 -8.76 3.65
C LEU A 137 17.56 -9.07 4.94
N PHE A 138 16.24 -9.27 4.85
CA PHE A 138 15.37 -9.49 6.01
C PHE A 138 15.12 -10.96 6.33
N VAL A 139 15.41 -11.88 5.40
CA VAL A 139 15.05 -13.30 5.51
C VAL A 139 15.59 -13.93 6.80
N ASP A 140 16.88 -13.80 7.07
CA ASP A 140 17.52 -14.35 8.29
C ASP A 140 17.77 -13.29 9.38
N GLY A 141 17.21 -12.10 9.21
CA GLY A 141 17.46 -10.92 10.04
C GLY A 141 18.44 -9.99 9.35
N ILE A 142 18.06 -8.72 9.28
CA ILE A 142 18.92 -7.68 8.69
C ILE A 142 20.07 -7.34 9.63
N ASP A 143 21.28 -7.19 9.09
CA ASP A 143 22.42 -6.74 9.85
C ASP A 143 22.34 -5.24 10.22
N THR A 144 23.09 -4.84 11.23
CA THR A 144 23.04 -3.47 11.78
C THR A 144 23.36 -2.41 10.74
N ALA A 145 24.34 -2.64 9.87
CA ALA A 145 24.78 -1.64 8.88
C ALA A 145 23.68 -1.38 7.84
N ASN A 146 23.07 -2.44 7.30
CA ASN A 146 21.96 -2.31 6.36
C ASN A 146 20.69 -1.74 7.03
N TRP A 147 20.42 -2.13 8.29
CA TRP A 147 19.31 -1.56 9.05
C TRP A 147 19.48 -0.06 9.27
N GLU A 148 20.65 0.39 9.68
CA GLU A 148 20.97 1.82 9.86
C GLU A 148 20.86 2.58 8.53
N ALA A 149 21.35 1.99 7.43
CA ALA A 149 21.23 2.59 6.10
C ALA A 149 19.77 2.82 5.69
N TYR A 150 18.87 1.87 5.95
CA TYR A 150 17.46 2.03 5.63
C TYR A 150 16.70 2.90 6.63
N SER A 151 16.93 2.73 7.93
CA SER A 151 16.18 3.44 8.99
C SER A 151 16.53 4.92 9.06
N ASN A 152 17.80 5.26 8.85
CA ASN A 152 18.30 6.64 8.89
C ASN A 152 18.20 7.34 7.52
N SER A 153 17.84 6.63 6.46
CA SER A 153 17.70 7.21 5.13
C SER A 153 16.62 8.31 5.12
N PRO A 154 16.95 9.51 4.62
CA PRO A 154 15.97 10.58 4.44
C PRO A 154 14.90 10.18 3.42
N ASP A 155 15.20 9.22 2.56
CA ASP A 155 14.30 8.70 1.55
C ASP A 155 13.34 7.61 2.06
N LYS A 156 13.54 7.13 3.30
CA LYS A 156 12.68 6.15 3.97
C LYS A 156 12.22 5.01 3.06
N PRO A 157 13.14 4.17 2.56
CA PRO A 157 12.83 3.11 1.59
C PRO A 157 11.87 2.04 2.12
N LEU A 158 11.81 1.83 3.44
CA LEU A 158 10.91 0.85 4.06
C LEU A 158 9.44 1.33 4.12
N ASN A 159 9.18 2.60 3.80
CA ASN A 159 7.82 3.12 3.81
C ASN A 159 7.09 2.78 2.50
N ASN A 160 6.03 1.99 2.60
CA ASN A 160 5.14 1.75 1.46
C ASN A 160 4.27 2.98 1.20
N ARG A 161 4.74 3.85 0.31
CA ARG A 161 4.08 5.12 -0.02
C ARG A 161 2.75 4.94 -0.74
N ALA A 162 2.58 3.85 -1.47
CA ALA A 162 1.33 3.55 -2.17
C ALA A 162 0.19 3.24 -1.19
N LEU A 163 0.51 2.62 -0.02
CA LEU A 163 -0.49 2.25 1.00
C LEU A 163 -0.58 3.27 2.14
N ARG A 164 0.55 3.88 2.52
CA ARG A 164 0.65 4.68 3.75
C ARG A 164 1.03 6.14 3.50
N GLY A 165 1.29 6.49 2.24
CA GLY A 165 1.60 7.87 1.88
C GLY A 165 0.39 8.77 2.08
N GLN A 166 0.61 9.92 2.72
CA GLN A 166 -0.40 10.95 2.89
C GLN A 166 0.07 12.19 2.13
N TYR A 167 -0.66 12.53 1.08
CA TYR A 167 -0.33 13.63 0.20
C TYR A 167 -1.54 14.54 0.03
N PRO A 168 -1.35 15.87 -0.04
CA PRO A 168 -2.43 16.77 -0.40
C PRO A 168 -2.98 16.39 -1.80
N PRO A 169 -4.27 16.08 -1.93
CA PRO A 169 -4.82 15.62 -3.21
C PRO A 169 -4.85 16.74 -4.27
N GLY A 170 -4.84 18.01 -3.83
CA GLY A 170 -4.98 19.13 -4.74
C GLY A 170 -6.25 19.06 -5.58
N SER A 171 -6.16 19.55 -6.87
CA SER A 171 -7.32 19.58 -7.76
C SER A 171 -7.89 18.22 -8.15
N THR A 172 -7.19 17.11 -7.83
CA THR A 172 -7.73 15.76 -8.07
C THR A 172 -8.94 15.45 -7.18
N PHE A 173 -9.12 16.21 -6.10
CA PHE A 173 -10.27 16.09 -5.21
C PHE A 173 -11.54 16.80 -5.73
N LYS A 174 -11.41 17.76 -6.66
CA LYS A 174 -12.52 18.57 -7.16
C LYS A 174 -13.68 17.78 -7.78
N PRO A 175 -13.45 16.72 -8.58
CA PRO A 175 -14.55 15.90 -9.09
C PRO A 175 -15.40 15.26 -7.99
N PHE A 176 -14.79 14.80 -6.90
CA PHE A 176 -15.51 14.24 -5.75
C PHE A 176 -16.35 15.30 -5.05
N MET A 177 -15.80 16.50 -4.85
CA MET A 177 -16.56 17.65 -4.32
C MET A 177 -17.73 18.04 -5.23
N ALA A 178 -17.56 17.97 -6.54
CA ALA A 178 -18.62 18.24 -7.49
C ALA A 178 -19.75 17.19 -7.40
N MET A 179 -19.40 15.90 -7.29
CA MET A 179 -20.36 14.82 -7.09
C MET A 179 -21.15 15.02 -5.79
N ALA A 180 -20.45 15.30 -4.69
CA ALA A 180 -21.07 15.58 -3.39
C ALA A 180 -22.04 16.78 -3.46
N ALA A 181 -21.66 17.83 -4.17
CA ALA A 181 -22.51 19.01 -4.35
C ALA A 181 -23.82 18.69 -5.06
N LEU A 182 -23.79 17.82 -6.08
CA LEU A 182 -24.97 17.38 -6.82
C LEU A 182 -25.82 16.44 -5.96
N GLU A 183 -25.21 15.42 -5.33
CA GLU A 183 -25.91 14.42 -4.52
C GLU A 183 -26.63 15.08 -3.32
N LEU A 184 -25.97 16.01 -2.67
CA LEU A 184 -26.50 16.73 -1.51
C LEU A 184 -27.36 17.97 -1.90
N ASN A 185 -27.65 18.16 -3.19
CA ASN A 185 -28.43 19.28 -3.71
C ASN A 185 -27.92 20.65 -3.26
N LYS A 186 -26.61 20.82 -3.06
CA LYS A 186 -26.00 22.09 -2.66
C LYS A 186 -25.80 23.04 -3.84
N ARG A 187 -25.56 22.51 -5.04
CA ARG A 187 -25.46 23.28 -6.28
C ARG A 187 -26.03 22.48 -7.44
N SER A 188 -26.68 23.14 -8.39
CA SER A 188 -27.04 22.53 -9.65
C SER A 188 -25.91 22.59 -10.67
N PRO A 189 -25.94 21.81 -11.76
CA PRO A 189 -24.93 21.89 -12.82
C PRO A 189 -24.81 23.28 -13.45
N SER A 190 -25.94 24.02 -13.50
CA SER A 190 -26.01 25.37 -14.06
C SER A 190 -25.75 26.49 -13.07
N TYR A 191 -25.49 26.17 -11.79
CA TYR A 191 -25.14 27.18 -10.81
C TYR A 191 -23.81 27.83 -11.18
N THR A 192 -23.78 29.16 -11.28
CA THR A 192 -22.60 29.92 -11.65
C THR A 192 -22.13 30.83 -10.54
N ILE A 193 -20.81 30.98 -10.45
CA ILE A 193 -20.16 32.00 -9.64
C ILE A 193 -19.43 33.00 -10.54
N SER A 194 -19.13 34.17 -10.01
CA SER A 194 -18.14 35.08 -10.58
C SER A 194 -16.79 34.87 -9.88
N ASP A 195 -15.79 34.46 -10.64
CA ASP A 195 -14.44 34.28 -10.12
C ASP A 195 -13.56 35.50 -10.46
N PRO A 196 -13.21 36.32 -9.45
CA PRO A 196 -12.27 37.44 -9.61
C PRO A 196 -10.81 37.04 -9.45
N GLY A 197 -10.50 35.76 -9.30
CA GLY A 197 -9.16 35.22 -9.01
C GLY A 197 -8.86 34.95 -7.53
N TYR A 198 -9.87 35.08 -6.68
CA TYR A 198 -9.78 34.76 -5.24
C TYR A 198 -11.15 34.59 -4.60
N TYR A 199 -11.16 33.89 -3.49
CA TYR A 199 -12.30 33.77 -2.58
C TYR A 199 -11.97 34.45 -1.24
N THR A 200 -12.98 35.07 -0.63
CA THR A 200 -12.85 35.67 0.70
C THR A 200 -13.96 35.14 1.60
N LEU A 201 -13.60 34.63 2.77
CA LEU A 201 -14.59 34.24 3.79
C LEU A 201 -15.30 35.45 4.35
N PRO A 202 -16.59 35.34 4.67
CA PRO A 202 -17.32 36.41 5.36
C PRO A 202 -16.58 36.79 6.65
N GLY A 203 -16.34 38.11 6.80
CA GLY A 203 -15.64 38.66 7.98
C GLY A 203 -14.11 38.54 7.98
N SER A 204 -13.52 38.01 6.90
CA SER A 204 -12.06 37.89 6.73
C SER A 204 -11.55 38.80 5.63
N SER A 205 -10.36 39.38 5.82
CA SER A 205 -9.62 40.12 4.78
C SER A 205 -8.67 39.23 3.99
N HIS A 206 -8.57 37.91 4.33
CA HIS A 206 -7.67 36.98 3.63
C HIS A 206 -8.23 36.57 2.28
N HIS A 207 -7.38 36.63 1.24
CA HIS A 207 -7.72 36.21 -0.11
C HIS A 207 -7.16 34.82 -0.39
N TYR A 208 -8.04 33.83 -0.52
CA TYR A 208 -7.73 32.48 -0.98
C TYR A 208 -7.65 32.53 -2.51
N ARG A 209 -6.42 32.57 -3.03
CA ARG A 209 -6.19 32.84 -4.46
C ARG A 209 -6.51 31.63 -5.33
N ASP A 210 -7.11 31.93 -6.49
CA ASP A 210 -7.16 31.00 -7.63
C ASP A 210 -5.77 30.94 -8.29
N TRP A 211 -5.49 29.87 -9.01
CA TRP A 211 -4.24 29.73 -9.75
C TRP A 211 -4.11 30.77 -10.89
N LYS A 212 -5.25 31.26 -11.39
CA LYS A 212 -5.29 32.29 -12.44
C LYS A 212 -5.45 33.67 -11.84
N ALA A 213 -4.44 34.49 -11.99
CA ALA A 213 -4.51 35.91 -11.61
C ALA A 213 -5.60 36.62 -12.44
N GLY A 214 -6.48 37.36 -11.73
CA GLY A 214 -7.64 38.03 -12.35
C GLY A 214 -8.85 37.15 -12.60
N GLY A 215 -8.76 35.85 -12.28
CA GLY A 215 -9.89 34.93 -12.27
C GLY A 215 -10.35 34.44 -13.64
N HIS A 216 -11.44 33.68 -13.64
CA HIS A 216 -12.01 33.02 -14.80
C HIS A 216 -13.35 33.65 -15.24
N GLY A 217 -13.84 34.67 -14.54
CA GLY A 217 -15.15 35.27 -14.79
C GLY A 217 -16.30 34.35 -14.38
N SER A 218 -17.31 34.22 -15.21
CA SER A 218 -18.44 33.32 -14.92
C SER A 218 -18.04 31.86 -15.06
N VAL A 219 -18.26 31.06 -14.00
CA VAL A 219 -17.85 29.65 -13.88
C VAL A 219 -19.01 28.84 -13.34
N ASP A 220 -19.50 27.86 -14.12
CA ASP A 220 -20.43 26.81 -13.72
C ASP A 220 -19.69 25.54 -13.25
N LEU A 221 -20.43 24.50 -12.87
CA LEU A 221 -19.86 23.24 -12.39
C LEU A 221 -18.95 22.57 -13.42
N HIS A 222 -19.39 22.46 -14.67
CA HIS A 222 -18.61 21.86 -15.74
C HIS A 222 -17.31 22.63 -15.99
N LYS A 223 -17.40 23.93 -16.18
CA LYS A 223 -16.26 24.81 -16.39
C LYS A 223 -15.31 24.76 -15.20
N SER A 224 -15.80 24.68 -13.96
CA SER A 224 -14.96 24.64 -12.75
C SER A 224 -14.01 23.44 -12.74
N ILE A 225 -14.44 22.28 -13.26
CA ILE A 225 -13.61 21.08 -13.40
C ILE A 225 -12.61 21.26 -14.56
N VAL A 226 -13.10 21.68 -15.74
CA VAL A 226 -12.29 21.80 -16.95
C VAL A 226 -11.11 22.75 -16.79
N ILE A 227 -11.36 23.90 -16.16
CA ILE A 227 -10.31 24.91 -15.94
C ILE A 227 -9.68 24.83 -14.54
N SER A 228 -10.11 23.87 -13.71
CA SER A 228 -9.62 23.70 -12.34
C SER A 228 -9.75 24.96 -11.48
N CYS A 229 -10.91 25.66 -11.53
CA CYS A 229 -11.15 26.89 -10.78
C CYS A 229 -11.17 26.64 -9.26
N ASP A 230 -10.22 27.17 -8.53
CA ASP A 230 -10.14 27.02 -7.06
C ASP A 230 -11.24 27.80 -6.36
N THR A 231 -11.54 29.01 -6.83
CA THR A 231 -12.57 29.91 -6.25
C THR A 231 -13.93 29.25 -6.19
N TYR A 232 -14.31 28.46 -7.21
CA TYR A 232 -15.57 27.73 -7.22
C TYR A 232 -15.66 26.74 -6.05
N TYR A 233 -14.57 26.01 -5.80
CA TYR A 233 -14.51 24.96 -4.77
C TYR A 233 -14.31 25.51 -3.36
N TYR A 234 -13.66 26.65 -3.19
CA TYR A 234 -13.63 27.33 -1.89
C TYR A 234 -15.03 27.72 -1.43
N GLY A 235 -15.82 28.35 -2.31
CA GLY A 235 -17.21 28.66 -2.01
C GLY A 235 -18.07 27.42 -1.80
N LEU A 236 -17.90 26.39 -2.62
CA LEU A 236 -18.62 25.13 -2.45
C LEU A 236 -18.33 24.46 -1.11
N ALA A 237 -17.06 24.45 -0.67
CA ALA A 237 -16.68 23.86 0.61
C ALA A 237 -17.34 24.58 1.80
N VAL A 238 -17.49 25.92 1.72
CA VAL A 238 -18.20 26.69 2.73
C VAL A 238 -19.70 26.39 2.70
N ASP A 239 -20.31 26.30 1.51
CA ASP A 239 -21.74 25.98 1.37
C ASP A 239 -22.08 24.56 1.87
N MET A 240 -21.17 23.61 1.73
CA MET A 240 -21.36 22.24 2.20
C MET A 240 -21.12 22.08 3.70
N GLY A 241 -20.05 22.68 4.19
CA GLY A 241 -19.52 22.45 5.55
C GLY A 241 -18.76 21.13 5.66
N ILE A 242 -17.90 21.06 6.69
CA ILE A 242 -16.98 19.93 6.86
C ILE A 242 -17.69 18.60 7.12
N ASP A 243 -18.79 18.62 7.86
CA ASP A 243 -19.51 17.40 8.22
C ASP A 243 -20.15 16.72 6.98
N ALA A 244 -20.72 17.54 6.08
CA ALA A 244 -21.26 17.01 4.83
C ALA A 244 -20.19 16.48 3.88
N ILE A 245 -19.00 17.14 3.84
CA ILE A 245 -17.87 16.69 3.04
C ILE A 245 -17.30 15.38 3.60
N ALA A 246 -17.21 15.26 4.92
CA ALA A 246 -16.63 14.09 5.57
C ALA A 246 -17.56 12.85 5.54
N SER A 247 -18.87 13.07 5.48
CA SER A 247 -19.85 11.98 5.44
C SER A 247 -20.13 11.45 4.04
N PHE A 248 -19.82 12.21 2.98
CA PHE A 248 -19.92 11.80 1.58
C PHE A 248 -18.77 10.89 1.17
#